data_91e4bbebac3d11a107b9e08fd7130877
#
_entry.id   91e4bbebac3d11a107b9e08fd7130877
#
_cell.length_a   1.000
_cell.length_b   1.000
_cell.length_c   1.000
_cell.angle_alpha   90.00
_cell.angle_beta   90.00
_cell.angle_gamma   90.00
#
_symmetry.space_group_name_H-M   'P 1'
#
loop_
_entity.id
_entity.type
_entity.pdbx_description
1 polymer ?
#
loop_
_entity_poly.entity_id
_entity_poly.type
_entity_poly.pdbx_seq_one_letter_code
_entity_poly.pdbx_strand_id
1 'polypeptide(L)'
;MNVIIAGAGSVGRYMAGQLQNSGHDVTLIDNDSGIVAQGRATRTPVGVTWYLGDACEVATLSAIGAADADVVAAVTGDDEDNLVVSLLSKQEFAVPRVLARVNNPKNEWRFNDMWGVDIAVSTPHLLTGLVEEAVTVGSFVRLLSLEGGKARLAEVTLAEGSPAIAKELTDLGLPRESTVVAVLRDGHEIGRAHV
;
A
#
# COMPACT_ATOMS: atom_id res chain seq x y z
N MET A 1 -15.22 -5.88 -7.60
CA MET A 1 -13.85 -6.37 -7.90
C MET A 1 -13.53 -7.48 -6.93
N ASN A 2 -12.81 -8.50 -7.38
CA ASN A 2 -12.34 -9.62 -6.56
C ASN A 2 -10.99 -9.27 -5.93
N VAL A 3 -10.94 -9.20 -4.63
CA VAL A 3 -9.73 -8.81 -3.88
C VAL A 3 -9.30 -9.95 -2.96
N ILE A 4 -8.05 -10.36 -3.06
CA ILE A 4 -7.42 -11.30 -2.13
C ILE A 4 -6.48 -10.54 -1.22
N ILE A 5 -6.57 -10.79 0.09
CA ILE A 5 -5.70 -10.21 1.09
C ILE A 5 -4.97 -11.34 1.81
N ALA A 6 -3.65 -11.40 1.67
CA ALA A 6 -2.79 -12.34 2.39
C ALA A 6 -2.29 -11.71 3.70
N GLY A 7 -2.63 -12.33 4.82
CA GLY A 7 -2.36 -11.87 6.18
C GLY A 7 -3.58 -11.27 6.87
N ALA A 8 -4.15 -12.00 7.83
CA ALA A 8 -5.32 -11.60 8.61
C ALA A 8 -4.96 -10.94 9.95
N GLY A 9 -3.84 -10.28 10.02
CA GLY A 9 -3.47 -9.40 11.12
C GLY A 9 -4.39 -8.16 11.23
N SER A 10 -4.06 -7.21 12.07
CA SER A 10 -4.86 -5.99 12.26
C SER A 10 -5.07 -5.20 10.97
N VAL A 11 -4.01 -5.07 10.16
CA VAL A 11 -4.05 -4.33 8.88
C VAL A 11 -4.94 -5.06 7.87
N GLY A 12 -4.72 -6.36 7.64
CA GLY A 12 -5.49 -7.13 6.66
C GLY A 12 -6.97 -7.18 6.99
N ARG A 13 -7.34 -7.39 8.26
CA ARG A 13 -8.75 -7.37 8.70
C ARG A 13 -9.41 -6.02 8.51
N TYR A 14 -8.70 -4.93 8.84
CA TYR A 14 -9.22 -3.58 8.62
C TYR A 14 -9.45 -3.31 7.14
N MET A 15 -8.45 -3.59 6.29
CA MET A 15 -8.56 -3.44 4.84
C MET A 15 -9.70 -4.27 4.27
N ALA A 16 -9.82 -5.54 4.68
CA ALA A 16 -10.88 -6.44 4.23
C ALA A 16 -12.27 -5.86 4.52
N GLY A 17 -12.49 -5.34 5.74
CA GLY A 17 -13.74 -4.72 6.11
C GLY A 17 -14.07 -3.46 5.30
N GLN A 18 -13.09 -2.58 5.09
CA GLN A 18 -13.28 -1.35 4.31
C GLN A 18 -13.59 -1.64 2.83
N LEU A 19 -12.85 -2.56 2.23
CA LEU A 19 -13.06 -2.93 0.83
C LEU A 19 -14.41 -3.64 0.63
N GLN A 20 -14.79 -4.51 1.53
CA GLN A 20 -16.10 -5.16 1.51
C GLN A 20 -17.24 -4.14 1.65
N ASN A 21 -17.13 -3.17 2.56
CA ASN A 21 -18.10 -2.08 2.71
C ASN A 21 -18.19 -1.19 1.45
N SER A 22 -17.12 -1.13 0.66
CA SER A 22 -17.09 -0.44 -0.64
C SER A 22 -17.64 -1.28 -1.80
N GLY A 23 -18.19 -2.48 -1.52
CA GLY A 23 -18.84 -3.33 -2.51
C GLY A 23 -17.88 -4.23 -3.29
N HIS A 24 -16.71 -4.56 -2.73
CA HIS A 24 -15.78 -5.52 -3.33
C HIS A 24 -15.99 -6.91 -2.72
N ASP A 25 -15.75 -7.95 -3.50
CA ASP A 25 -15.71 -9.34 -3.01
C ASP A 25 -14.31 -9.59 -2.44
N VAL A 26 -14.24 -9.84 -1.14
CA VAL A 26 -12.94 -9.93 -0.44
C VAL A 26 -12.73 -11.32 0.14
N THR A 27 -11.60 -11.93 -0.22
CA THR A 27 -11.09 -13.15 0.41
C THR A 27 -9.87 -12.80 1.25
N LEU A 28 -9.96 -13.12 2.55
CA LEU A 28 -8.88 -12.90 3.53
C LEU A 28 -8.27 -14.26 3.89
N ILE A 29 -6.97 -14.43 3.64
CA ILE A 29 -6.23 -15.67 3.88
C ILE A 29 -5.20 -15.49 5.00
N ASP A 30 -5.09 -16.51 5.84
CA ASP A 30 -4.04 -16.61 6.87
C ASP A 30 -3.70 -18.07 7.13
N ASN A 31 -2.46 -18.36 7.52
CA ASN A 31 -2.01 -19.69 7.87
C ASN A 31 -2.26 -20.03 9.36
N ASP A 32 -2.63 -19.06 10.18
CA ASP A 32 -3.01 -19.27 11.59
C ASP A 32 -4.46 -19.73 11.70
N SER A 33 -4.65 -20.99 12.09
CA SER A 33 -5.97 -21.62 12.27
C SER A 33 -6.81 -20.93 13.34
N GLY A 34 -6.19 -20.39 14.40
CA GLY A 34 -6.86 -19.69 15.49
C GLY A 34 -7.44 -18.34 15.01
N ILE A 35 -6.65 -17.59 14.26
CA ILE A 35 -7.07 -16.32 13.65
C ILE A 35 -8.26 -16.54 12.71
N VAL A 36 -8.14 -17.52 11.81
CA VAL A 36 -9.20 -17.82 10.83
C VAL A 36 -10.45 -18.36 11.51
N ALA A 37 -10.31 -19.26 12.49
CA ALA A 37 -11.45 -19.79 13.24
C ALA A 37 -12.19 -18.68 13.99
N GLN A 38 -11.47 -17.77 14.64
CA GLN A 38 -12.06 -16.63 15.33
C GLN A 38 -12.80 -15.70 14.35
N GLY A 39 -12.18 -15.38 13.21
CA GLY A 39 -12.78 -14.53 12.18
C GLY A 39 -14.09 -15.14 11.64
N ARG A 40 -14.09 -16.42 11.33
CA ARG A 40 -15.29 -17.16 10.90
C ARG A 40 -16.38 -17.19 11.97
N ALA A 41 -16.02 -17.44 13.24
CA ALA A 41 -16.96 -17.49 14.34
C ALA A 41 -17.62 -16.14 14.64
N THR A 42 -16.84 -15.08 14.65
CA THR A 42 -17.32 -13.70 14.89
C THR A 42 -17.93 -13.06 13.65
N ARG A 43 -17.72 -13.62 12.47
CA ARG A 43 -18.06 -13.03 11.16
C ARG A 43 -17.53 -11.59 11.03
N THR A 44 -16.34 -11.34 11.51
CA THR A 44 -15.75 -10.00 11.53
C THR A 44 -14.41 -10.02 10.77
N PRO A 45 -14.27 -9.25 9.68
CA PRO A 45 -15.26 -8.32 9.09
C PRO A 45 -16.46 -9.03 8.45
N VAL A 46 -17.62 -8.35 8.46
CA VAL A 46 -18.86 -8.91 7.89
C VAL A 46 -18.73 -9.00 6.36
N GLY A 47 -19.22 -10.11 5.79
CA GLY A 47 -19.23 -10.32 4.33
C GLY A 47 -17.90 -10.76 3.74
N VAL A 48 -16.82 -10.81 4.50
CA VAL A 48 -15.50 -11.28 4.05
C VAL A 48 -15.43 -12.80 4.06
N THR A 49 -14.92 -13.38 2.98
CA THR A 49 -14.61 -14.81 2.91
C THR A 49 -13.27 -15.09 3.61
N TRP A 50 -13.28 -15.99 4.58
CA TRP A 50 -12.08 -16.38 5.32
C TRP A 50 -11.52 -17.70 4.80
N TYR A 51 -10.24 -17.73 4.50
CA TYR A 51 -9.55 -18.94 4.04
C TYR A 51 -8.36 -19.27 4.95
N LEU A 52 -8.27 -20.54 5.37
CA LEU A 52 -7.14 -21.07 6.11
C LEU A 52 -6.16 -21.69 5.10
N GLY A 53 -4.97 -21.16 4.99
CA GLY A 53 -3.93 -21.69 4.14
C GLY A 53 -2.71 -20.78 4.08
N ASP A 54 -1.65 -21.30 3.51
CA ASP A 54 -0.42 -20.55 3.26
C ASP A 54 -0.51 -19.87 1.89
N ALA A 55 -0.49 -18.54 1.87
CA ALA A 55 -0.54 -17.76 0.63
C ALA A 55 0.77 -17.86 -0.20
N CYS A 56 1.84 -18.40 0.36
CA CYS A 56 3.08 -18.70 -0.35
C CYS A 56 3.01 -20.01 -1.15
N GLU A 57 1.85 -20.70 -1.19
CA GLU A 57 1.63 -21.91 -1.94
C GLU A 57 0.73 -21.66 -3.16
N VAL A 58 1.20 -22.09 -4.35
CA VAL A 58 0.42 -22.00 -5.61
C VAL A 58 -0.94 -22.70 -5.48
N ALA A 59 -0.97 -23.88 -4.85
CA ALA A 59 -2.19 -24.64 -4.65
C ALA A 59 -3.23 -23.86 -3.82
N THR A 60 -2.78 -23.16 -2.81
CA THR A 60 -3.63 -22.33 -1.94
C THR A 60 -4.19 -21.14 -2.71
N LEU A 61 -3.35 -20.40 -3.42
CA LEU A 61 -3.78 -19.27 -4.25
C LEU A 61 -4.75 -19.72 -5.36
N SER A 62 -4.50 -20.88 -5.98
CA SER A 62 -5.41 -21.47 -6.97
C SER A 62 -6.76 -21.80 -6.35
N ALA A 63 -6.78 -22.40 -5.16
CA ALA A 63 -8.03 -22.82 -4.49
C ALA A 63 -8.93 -21.64 -4.11
N ILE A 64 -8.37 -20.46 -3.91
CA ILE A 64 -9.13 -19.22 -3.61
C ILE A 64 -9.43 -18.35 -4.84
N GLY A 65 -9.12 -18.86 -6.05
CA GLY A 65 -9.45 -18.19 -7.30
C GLY A 65 -8.54 -17.01 -7.63
N ALA A 66 -7.25 -17.11 -7.34
CA ALA A 66 -6.29 -16.03 -7.64
C ALA A 66 -6.23 -15.64 -9.13
N ALA A 67 -6.54 -16.59 -10.04
CA ALA A 67 -6.61 -16.30 -11.48
C ALA A 67 -7.74 -15.32 -11.88
N ASP A 68 -8.78 -15.22 -11.04
CA ASP A 68 -9.91 -14.31 -11.26
C ASP A 68 -9.84 -13.06 -10.35
N ALA A 69 -8.74 -12.88 -9.64
CA ALA A 69 -8.55 -11.74 -8.76
C ALA A 69 -8.14 -10.48 -9.55
N ASP A 70 -8.81 -9.37 -9.25
CA ASP A 70 -8.43 -8.06 -9.80
C ASP A 70 -7.24 -7.45 -9.03
N VAL A 71 -7.15 -7.76 -7.73
CA VAL A 71 -6.14 -7.22 -6.82
C VAL A 71 -5.71 -8.28 -5.81
N VAL A 72 -4.40 -8.39 -5.59
CA VAL A 72 -3.84 -9.11 -4.43
C VAL A 72 -3.09 -8.13 -3.54
N ALA A 73 -3.36 -8.18 -2.23
CA ALA A 73 -2.66 -7.40 -1.21
C ALA A 73 -1.89 -8.35 -0.27
N ALA A 74 -0.57 -8.37 -0.35
CA ALA A 74 0.31 -9.10 0.55
C ALA A 74 0.67 -8.21 1.75
N VAL A 75 0.04 -8.47 2.90
CA VAL A 75 0.14 -7.62 4.10
C VAL A 75 0.44 -8.42 5.37
N THR A 76 1.16 -9.52 5.21
CA THR A 76 1.63 -10.34 6.34
C THR A 76 2.64 -9.59 7.20
N GLY A 77 3.04 -10.16 8.32
CA GLY A 77 4.10 -9.63 9.18
C GLY A 77 5.51 -9.91 8.68
N ASP A 78 5.66 -10.65 7.59
CA ASP A 78 6.94 -11.08 7.05
C ASP A 78 7.16 -10.54 5.62
N ASP A 79 8.33 -9.96 5.36
CA ASP A 79 8.66 -9.35 4.07
C ASP A 79 8.91 -10.40 2.99
N GLU A 80 9.50 -11.53 3.35
CA GLU A 80 9.77 -12.64 2.46
C GLU A 80 8.47 -13.28 1.97
N ASP A 81 7.50 -13.50 2.87
CA ASP A 81 6.18 -13.99 2.51
C ASP A 81 5.47 -13.01 1.57
N ASN A 82 5.52 -11.71 1.87
CA ASN A 82 4.89 -10.69 1.02
C ASN A 82 5.50 -10.67 -0.39
N LEU A 83 6.80 -10.89 -0.53
CA LEU A 83 7.47 -11.00 -1.83
C LEU A 83 7.06 -12.27 -2.57
N VAL A 84 7.00 -13.42 -1.89
CA VAL A 84 6.60 -14.70 -2.51
C VAL A 84 5.15 -14.63 -2.99
N VAL A 85 4.22 -14.16 -2.16
CA VAL A 85 2.81 -13.96 -2.54
C VAL A 85 2.70 -13.06 -3.76
N SER A 86 3.45 -11.95 -3.79
CA SER A 86 3.43 -11.01 -4.91
C SER A 86 3.94 -11.65 -6.20
N LEU A 87 5.06 -12.36 -6.12
CA LEU A 87 5.67 -13.04 -7.25
C LEU A 87 4.73 -14.10 -7.83
N LEU A 88 4.16 -14.97 -6.99
CA LEU A 88 3.22 -16.00 -7.41
C LEU A 88 1.97 -15.39 -8.03
N SER A 89 1.42 -14.34 -7.42
CA SER A 89 0.23 -13.66 -7.95
C SER A 89 0.45 -13.11 -9.36
N LYS A 90 1.64 -12.58 -9.64
CA LYS A 90 1.99 -12.06 -10.97
C LYS A 90 2.34 -13.15 -11.97
N GLN A 91 3.23 -14.07 -11.61
CA GLN A 91 3.80 -15.01 -12.56
C GLN A 91 2.90 -16.21 -12.85
N GLU A 92 2.23 -16.75 -11.82
CA GLU A 92 1.39 -17.93 -11.97
C GLU A 92 -0.07 -17.58 -12.29
N PHE A 93 -0.57 -16.48 -11.79
CA PHE A 93 -1.99 -16.11 -11.90
C PHE A 93 -2.26 -14.86 -12.72
N ALA A 94 -1.21 -14.16 -13.18
CA ALA A 94 -1.31 -12.93 -13.98
C ALA A 94 -2.23 -11.85 -13.36
N VAL A 95 -2.25 -11.75 -12.02
CA VAL A 95 -3.08 -10.77 -11.31
C VAL A 95 -2.74 -9.36 -11.79
N PRO A 96 -3.73 -8.57 -12.21
CA PRO A 96 -3.49 -7.26 -12.81
C PRO A 96 -2.77 -6.30 -11.87
N ARG A 97 -3.10 -6.33 -10.57
CA ARG A 97 -2.54 -5.39 -9.59
C ARG A 97 -2.18 -6.08 -8.28
N VAL A 98 -0.92 -5.94 -7.88
CA VAL A 98 -0.40 -6.50 -6.63
C VAL A 98 0.18 -5.39 -5.76
N LEU A 99 -0.34 -5.30 -4.53
CA LEU A 99 0.15 -4.41 -3.49
C LEU A 99 0.89 -5.23 -2.43
N ALA A 100 2.03 -4.75 -1.97
CA ALA A 100 2.78 -5.40 -0.90
C ALA A 100 3.17 -4.43 0.20
N ARG A 101 3.02 -4.90 1.44
CA ARG A 101 3.49 -4.19 2.63
C ARG A 101 4.97 -4.50 2.85
N VAL A 102 5.74 -3.43 3.10
CA VAL A 102 7.13 -3.50 3.55
C VAL A 102 7.16 -3.31 5.06
N ASN A 103 7.57 -4.35 5.79
CA ASN A 103 7.68 -4.31 7.24
C ASN A 103 9.04 -3.73 7.68
N ASN A 104 10.12 -4.11 6.98
CA ASN A 104 11.46 -3.61 7.23
C ASN A 104 11.93 -2.71 6.07
N PRO A 105 12.13 -1.39 6.29
CA PRO A 105 12.58 -0.47 5.24
C PRO A 105 13.87 -0.89 4.52
N LYS A 106 14.74 -1.67 5.17
CA LYS A 106 15.96 -2.18 4.53
C LYS A 106 15.69 -3.15 3.38
N ASN A 107 14.48 -3.74 3.32
CA ASN A 107 14.06 -4.66 2.28
C ASN A 107 13.31 -3.96 1.14
N GLU A 108 12.94 -2.68 1.28
CA GLU A 108 12.09 -1.94 0.33
C GLU A 108 12.61 -2.02 -1.11
N TRP A 109 13.92 -2.07 -1.32
CA TRP A 109 14.53 -2.17 -2.64
C TRP A 109 14.17 -3.44 -3.41
N ARG A 110 13.72 -4.50 -2.72
CA ARG A 110 13.25 -5.77 -3.31
C ARG A 110 11.83 -5.67 -3.84
N PHE A 111 11.00 -4.78 -3.27
CA PHE A 111 9.59 -4.65 -3.60
C PHE A 111 9.41 -3.84 -4.90
N ASN A 112 9.60 -4.50 -6.02
CA ASN A 112 9.61 -3.92 -7.36
C ASN A 112 9.00 -4.90 -8.39
N ASP A 113 8.98 -4.50 -9.66
CA ASP A 113 8.39 -5.28 -10.75
C ASP A 113 8.99 -6.70 -10.89
N MET A 114 10.27 -6.90 -10.55
CA MET A 114 10.92 -8.20 -10.62
C MET A 114 10.32 -9.21 -9.62
N TRP A 115 9.81 -8.71 -8.51
CA TRP A 115 9.11 -9.48 -7.48
C TRP A 115 7.59 -9.42 -7.62
N GLY A 116 7.09 -8.89 -8.74
CA GLY A 116 5.65 -8.82 -9.02
C GLY A 116 4.90 -7.77 -8.19
N VAL A 117 5.59 -6.76 -7.66
CA VAL A 117 4.99 -5.73 -6.83
C VAL A 117 4.73 -4.48 -7.66
N ASP A 118 3.46 -4.11 -7.83
CA ASP A 118 3.07 -2.86 -8.49
C ASP A 118 3.12 -1.68 -7.50
N ILE A 119 2.70 -1.92 -6.25
CA ILE A 119 2.65 -0.89 -5.21
C ILE A 119 3.29 -1.42 -3.93
N ALA A 120 4.39 -0.80 -3.52
CA ALA A 120 5.04 -1.08 -2.23
C ALA A 120 4.66 -0.02 -1.19
N VAL A 121 4.23 -0.46 0.00
CA VAL A 121 3.87 0.45 1.10
C VAL A 121 4.71 0.13 2.33
N SER A 122 5.65 1.02 2.65
CA SER A 122 6.46 0.92 3.88
C SER A 122 5.78 1.65 5.03
N THR A 123 5.12 0.91 5.90
CA THR A 123 4.47 1.47 7.10
C THR A 123 5.46 2.20 8.01
N PRO A 124 6.68 1.68 8.30
CA PRO A 124 7.65 2.40 9.10
C PRO A 124 8.07 3.74 8.48
N HIS A 125 8.30 3.79 7.15
CA HIS A 125 8.65 5.04 6.48
C HIS A 125 7.53 6.07 6.57
N LEU A 126 6.27 5.67 6.37
CA LEU A 126 5.12 6.56 6.49
C LEU A 126 5.02 7.15 7.91
N LEU A 127 5.10 6.29 8.93
CA LEU A 127 5.01 6.73 10.32
C LEU A 127 6.19 7.66 10.70
N THR A 128 7.42 7.29 10.32
CA THR A 128 8.60 8.11 10.59
C THR A 128 8.47 9.47 9.91
N GLY A 129 8.05 9.50 8.64
CA GLY A 129 7.83 10.75 7.91
C GLY A 129 6.82 11.66 8.58
N LEU A 130 5.67 11.13 9.02
CA LEU A 130 4.65 11.90 9.73
C LEU A 130 5.15 12.44 11.07
N VAL A 131 5.97 11.67 11.80
CA VAL A 131 6.59 12.15 13.05
C VAL A 131 7.63 13.23 12.76
N GLU A 132 8.48 13.05 11.75
CA GLU A 132 9.46 14.04 11.32
C GLU A 132 8.78 15.36 10.91
N GLU A 133 7.66 15.29 10.20
CA GLU A 133 6.85 16.45 9.85
C GLU A 133 6.33 17.17 11.11
N ALA A 134 5.83 16.43 12.08
CA ALA A 134 5.30 17.00 13.32
C ALA A 134 6.35 17.69 14.18
N VAL A 135 7.62 17.30 14.08
CA VAL A 135 8.72 17.83 14.91
C VAL A 135 9.66 18.77 14.14
N THR A 136 9.59 18.80 12.82
CA THR A 136 10.52 19.56 11.96
C THR A 136 9.75 20.36 10.92
N VAL A 137 9.77 21.68 11.04
CA VAL A 137 9.21 22.56 9.99
C VAL A 137 10.14 22.52 8.78
N GLY A 138 9.58 22.21 7.60
CA GLY A 138 10.33 22.13 6.35
C GLY A 138 10.79 20.72 5.95
N SER A 139 10.20 19.68 6.55
CA SER A 139 10.53 18.29 6.23
C SER A 139 9.93 17.81 4.90
N PHE A 140 10.61 16.85 4.30
CA PHE A 140 10.17 16.13 3.11
C PHE A 140 9.66 14.74 3.53
N VAL A 141 8.35 14.55 3.45
CA VAL A 141 7.71 13.28 3.83
C VAL A 141 7.39 12.46 2.60
N ARG A 142 7.95 11.27 2.49
CA ARG A 142 7.60 10.30 1.44
C ARG A 142 6.31 9.59 1.83
N LEU A 143 5.23 9.81 1.08
CA LEU A 143 3.93 9.19 1.33
C LEU A 143 3.80 7.82 0.64
N LEU A 144 4.21 7.72 -0.63
CA LEU A 144 3.99 6.54 -1.47
C LEU A 144 5.09 6.35 -2.51
N SER A 145 5.46 5.09 -2.76
CA SER A 145 6.22 4.69 -3.96
C SER A 145 5.29 3.93 -4.90
N LEU A 146 5.26 4.33 -6.17
CA LEU A 146 4.41 3.77 -7.21
C LEU A 146 5.27 3.11 -8.29
N GLU A 147 4.70 2.12 -8.99
CA GLU A 147 5.33 1.42 -10.11
C GLU A 147 6.76 0.94 -9.82
N GLY A 148 6.95 0.20 -8.73
CA GLY A 148 8.28 -0.32 -8.37
C GLY A 148 9.31 0.77 -8.05
N GLY A 149 8.88 1.94 -7.59
CA GLY A 149 9.76 3.06 -7.24
C GLY A 149 10.06 4.03 -8.38
N LYS A 150 9.44 3.84 -9.55
CA LYS A 150 9.59 4.76 -10.71
C LYS A 150 8.94 6.12 -10.45
N ALA A 151 7.88 6.18 -9.63
CA ALA A 151 7.25 7.41 -9.19
C ALA A 151 7.13 7.45 -7.66
N ARG A 152 7.16 8.65 -7.09
CA ARG A 152 7.05 8.87 -5.65
C ARG A 152 6.11 10.02 -5.37
N LEU A 153 5.18 9.83 -4.44
CA LEU A 153 4.39 10.92 -3.87
C LEU A 153 5.06 11.34 -2.56
N ALA A 154 5.27 12.64 -2.42
CA ALA A 154 5.84 13.20 -1.21
C ALA A 154 5.14 14.50 -0.83
N GLU A 155 5.12 14.81 0.46
CA GLU A 155 4.64 16.06 1.02
C GLU A 155 5.83 16.90 1.50
N VAL A 156 5.75 18.20 1.28
CA VAL A 156 6.76 19.16 1.73
C VAL A 156 6.08 20.29 2.44
N THR A 157 6.35 20.44 3.74
CA THR A 157 5.91 21.60 4.52
C THR A 157 6.95 22.72 4.40
N LEU A 158 6.52 23.89 3.95
CA LEU A 158 7.42 25.03 3.81
C LEU A 158 7.76 25.63 5.18
N ALA A 159 9.05 25.71 5.52
CA ALA A 159 9.53 26.41 6.71
C ALA A 159 9.37 27.92 6.57
N GLU A 160 9.27 28.63 7.70
CA GLU A 160 9.38 30.09 7.73
C GLU A 160 10.71 30.53 7.08
N GLY A 161 10.64 31.44 6.10
CA GLY A 161 11.83 31.88 5.34
C GLY A 161 12.20 30.98 4.14
N SER A 162 11.39 29.95 3.82
CA SER A 162 11.58 29.17 2.60
C SER A 162 11.60 30.08 1.36
N PRO A 163 12.55 29.89 0.44
CA PRO A 163 12.60 30.66 -0.81
C PRO A 163 11.40 30.42 -1.73
N ALA A 164 10.56 29.44 -1.42
CA ALA A 164 9.33 29.13 -2.16
C ALA A 164 8.13 29.97 -1.70
N ILE A 165 8.21 30.63 -0.54
CA ILE A 165 7.11 31.47 -0.04
C ILE A 165 6.91 32.68 -0.95
N ALA A 166 5.65 33.00 -1.23
CA ALA A 166 5.22 34.10 -2.10
C ALA A 166 5.72 34.01 -3.57
N LYS A 167 6.11 32.81 -4.02
CA LYS A 167 6.42 32.56 -5.42
C LYS A 167 5.29 31.76 -6.08
N GLU A 168 5.14 31.95 -7.39
CA GLU A 168 4.31 31.05 -8.20
C GLU A 168 5.03 29.72 -8.40
N LEU A 169 4.26 28.64 -8.60
CA LEU A 169 4.83 27.30 -8.81
C LEU A 169 5.78 27.24 -10.01
N THR A 170 5.48 28.02 -11.04
CA THR A 170 6.29 28.16 -12.26
C THR A 170 7.68 28.73 -12.00
N ASP A 171 7.83 29.53 -10.94
CA ASP A 171 9.06 30.24 -10.59
C ASP A 171 9.94 29.47 -9.60
N LEU A 172 9.47 28.31 -9.12
CA LEU A 172 10.20 27.52 -8.12
C LEU A 172 11.39 26.75 -8.71
N GLY A 173 11.50 26.65 -10.03
CA GLY A 173 12.60 25.92 -10.67
C GLY A 173 12.63 24.44 -10.31
N LEU A 174 11.47 23.82 -10.16
CA LEU A 174 11.37 22.40 -9.82
C LEU A 174 12.03 21.52 -10.88
N PRO A 175 12.62 20.37 -10.49
CA PRO A 175 13.15 19.41 -11.45
C PRO A 175 12.09 19.00 -12.48
N ARG A 176 12.51 18.78 -13.74
CA ARG A 176 11.59 18.40 -14.84
C ARG A 176 10.79 17.13 -14.58
N GLU A 177 11.31 16.25 -13.72
CA GLU A 177 10.69 14.98 -13.34
C GLU A 177 9.74 15.13 -12.12
N SER A 178 9.51 16.37 -11.66
CA SER A 178 8.66 16.66 -10.51
C SER A 178 7.42 17.43 -10.94
N THR A 179 6.29 17.08 -10.35
CA THR A 179 5.02 17.79 -10.55
C THR A 179 4.38 18.06 -9.17
N VAL A 180 3.94 19.30 -8.98
CA VAL A 180 3.14 19.64 -7.79
C VAL A 180 1.69 19.22 -8.02
N VAL A 181 1.21 18.25 -7.27
CA VAL A 181 -0.15 17.71 -7.39
C VAL A 181 -1.15 18.65 -6.73
N ALA A 182 -0.83 19.16 -5.53
CA ALA A 182 -1.69 20.07 -4.79
C ALA A 182 -0.85 21.01 -3.91
N VAL A 183 -1.38 22.18 -3.62
CA VAL A 183 -0.86 23.10 -2.60
C VAL A 183 -1.92 23.27 -1.54
N LEU A 184 -1.56 22.98 -0.30
CA LEU A 184 -2.44 23.07 0.86
C LEU A 184 -2.05 24.25 1.74
N ARG A 185 -3.03 24.96 2.30
CA ARG A 185 -2.86 25.99 3.31
C ARG A 185 -3.99 25.88 4.32
N ASP A 186 -3.65 25.78 5.59
CA ASP A 186 -4.62 25.63 6.70
C ASP A 186 -5.62 24.48 6.45
N GLY A 187 -5.13 23.35 5.90
CA GLY A 187 -5.95 22.19 5.58
C GLY A 187 -6.82 22.30 4.33
N HIS A 188 -6.73 23.39 3.58
CA HIS A 188 -7.51 23.61 2.37
C HIS A 188 -6.62 23.63 1.12
N GLU A 189 -7.07 22.98 0.05
CA GLU A 189 -6.41 23.06 -1.26
C GLU A 189 -6.56 24.50 -1.81
N ILE A 190 -5.42 25.14 -2.09
CA ILE A 190 -5.36 26.50 -2.65
C ILE A 190 -4.79 26.53 -4.07
N GLY A 191 -4.34 25.41 -4.59
CA GLY A 191 -3.82 25.28 -5.95
C GLY A 191 -3.45 23.85 -6.29
N ARG A 192 -3.45 23.56 -7.59
CA ARG A 192 -3.01 22.29 -8.19
C ARG A 192 -2.34 22.55 -9.54
N ALA A 193 -1.49 21.62 -9.97
CA ALA A 193 -1.00 21.66 -11.34
C ALA A 193 -2.18 21.37 -12.29
N HIS A 194 -2.39 22.26 -13.25
CA HIS A 194 -3.22 21.95 -14.41
C HIS A 194 -2.34 21.18 -15.41
N VAL A 195 -2.74 19.95 -15.73
CA VAL A 195 -2.17 19.17 -16.83
C VAL A 195 -2.82 19.64 -18.13
#